data_05680564e0553156273605e9fcba7f89
#
_entry.id   05680564e0553156273605e9fcba7f89
#
_cell.length_a   1.000
_cell.length_b   1.000
_cell.length_c   1.000
_cell.angle_alpha   90.00
_cell.angle_beta   90.00
_cell.angle_gamma   90.00
#
_symmetry.space_group_name_H-M   'P 1'
#
loop_
_entity.id
_entity.type
_entity.pdbx_description
1 polymer ?
#
loop_
_entity_poly.entity_id
_entity_poly.type
_entity_poly.pdbx_seq_one_letter_code
_entity_poly.pdbx_strand_id
1 'polypeptide(L)'
;GLQGSNDNFDLERLEVLGDSFIKYAVAEYLFLKYPLEHEGTLSQQRSRFISNKTLYSLGKLKNIPEKIQSIILNPKINGILPGFVLKPEIELHLQNIKAPSDTWARYANVTEEQFKEEIKKMEDGGRKSCYNPWTQHEVSDKSVADSVEALIGISLLVGGRETAMNFLGNLGMEIYNGTSFQCSLPVPSALLSKEEWANEEVLRYYDKYCLDRLEEKIQYTFRDKSFIVQATTHSSFCQNKVTDCYQRLEFLGDAILDYLVTGMVFSSHVHCTPGQMSDLRSYYVKNETLARAAVKKNLQCHLLYLAPKLQASIDKFISLFQNGLDDDDEIFTEDDAVDLEDVEVPKALGDLIEAIIGAVYLDSGKSLQRAWDVVQVLMGDIIEETMKKKDIPMNCVRKLYEMVPTGIRFDKLPFQEDDGKAMYKLEIPGLPPLIRSGKNYDVAKIVAAKAGLRLLKEKEERGF
;
A
#
# COMPACT_ATOMS: atom_id res chain seq x y z
N GLY A 1 -13.49 -12.99 2.20
CA GLY A 1 -14.09 -11.69 1.96
C GLY A 1 -15.47 -11.58 2.57
N LEU A 2 -15.63 -10.60 3.44
CA LEU A 2 -16.93 -10.26 4.07
C LEU A 2 -17.71 -9.35 3.11
N GLN A 3 -18.17 -9.87 2.00
CA GLN A 3 -19.14 -9.17 1.16
C GLN A 3 -20.53 -9.36 1.72
N GLY A 4 -21.01 -8.37 2.44
CA GLY A 4 -22.43 -8.19 2.70
C GLY A 4 -23.13 -7.84 1.39
N SER A 5 -23.84 -8.77 0.80
CA SER A 5 -24.44 -8.67 -0.54
C SER A 5 -25.57 -7.63 -0.67
N ASN A 6 -25.89 -6.89 0.38
CA ASN A 6 -27.03 -5.94 0.40
C ASN A 6 -26.65 -4.50 0.78
N ASP A 7 -25.43 -4.26 1.28
CA ASP A 7 -25.01 -2.92 1.65
C ASP A 7 -23.93 -2.48 0.66
N ASN A 8 -24.13 -1.34 0.00
CA ASN A 8 -23.18 -0.74 -0.94
C ASN A 8 -21.86 -0.30 -0.28
N PHE A 9 -21.57 -0.78 0.92
CA PHE A 9 -20.37 -0.51 1.67
C PHE A 9 -19.42 -1.70 1.63
N ASP A 10 -18.24 -1.49 1.08
CA ASP A 10 -17.17 -2.48 1.05
C ASP A 10 -16.13 -2.12 2.13
N LEU A 11 -16.06 -2.96 3.17
CA LEU A 11 -15.14 -2.79 4.28
C LEU A 11 -13.69 -2.82 3.79
N GLU A 12 -13.37 -3.69 2.83
CA GLU A 12 -12.01 -3.83 2.31
C GLU A 12 -11.55 -2.58 1.53
N ARG A 13 -12.48 -1.88 0.84
CA ARG A 13 -12.16 -0.58 0.21
C ARG A 13 -11.84 0.49 1.24
N LEU A 14 -12.59 0.51 2.35
CA LEU A 14 -12.36 1.43 3.47
C LEU A 14 -11.05 1.11 4.21
N GLU A 15 -10.70 -0.18 4.33
CA GLU A 15 -9.42 -0.67 4.84
C GLU A 15 -8.26 -0.09 4.05
N VAL A 16 -8.28 -0.21 2.70
CA VAL A 16 -7.24 0.33 1.84
C VAL A 16 -7.05 1.85 2.03
N LEU A 17 -8.15 2.59 2.16
CA LEU A 17 -8.12 4.04 2.41
C LEU A 17 -7.56 4.35 3.80
N GLY A 18 -7.99 3.61 4.83
CA GLY A 18 -7.54 3.80 6.21
C GLY A 18 -6.07 3.42 6.41
N ASP A 19 -5.62 2.31 5.77
CA ASP A 19 -4.21 1.90 5.77
C ASP A 19 -3.29 2.99 5.21
N SER A 20 -3.65 3.57 4.07
CA SER A 20 -2.85 4.66 3.48
C SER A 20 -2.84 5.91 4.35
N PHE A 21 -3.98 6.24 4.98
CA PHE A 21 -4.06 7.39 5.88
C PHE A 21 -3.22 7.22 7.15
N ILE A 22 -3.28 6.05 7.80
CA ILE A 22 -2.51 5.80 9.02
C ILE A 22 -1.00 5.80 8.73
N LYS A 23 -0.57 5.27 7.59
CA LYS A 23 0.83 5.35 7.14
C LYS A 23 1.32 6.78 7.03
N TYR A 24 0.52 7.63 6.37
CA TYR A 24 0.81 9.05 6.23
C TYR A 24 0.84 9.75 7.60
N ALA A 25 -0.16 9.56 8.45
CA ALA A 25 -0.27 10.20 9.75
C ALA A 25 0.91 9.85 10.68
N VAL A 26 1.29 8.56 10.70
CA VAL A 26 2.44 8.09 11.48
C VAL A 26 3.75 8.61 10.91
N ALA A 27 3.92 8.63 9.58
CA ALA A 27 5.13 9.15 8.95
C ALA A 27 5.33 10.65 9.24
N GLU A 28 4.27 11.47 9.12
CA GLU A 28 4.30 12.89 9.47
C GLU A 28 4.71 13.08 10.94
N TYR A 29 4.06 12.36 11.85
CA TYR A 29 4.37 12.44 13.28
C TYR A 29 5.83 12.10 13.59
N LEU A 30 6.31 10.98 13.09
CA LEU A 30 7.69 10.54 13.32
C LEU A 30 8.71 11.50 12.75
N PHE A 31 8.48 11.99 11.53
CA PHE A 31 9.34 12.97 10.87
C PHE A 31 9.49 14.25 11.69
N LEU A 32 8.37 14.78 12.21
CA LEU A 32 8.35 16.03 12.96
C LEU A 32 8.88 15.86 14.38
N LYS A 33 8.59 14.73 15.03
CA LYS A 33 8.99 14.46 16.41
C LYS A 33 10.46 14.12 16.54
N TYR A 34 11.03 13.45 15.56
CA TYR A 34 12.42 12.98 15.57
C TYR A 34 13.23 13.58 14.42
N PRO A 35 13.55 14.90 14.49
CA PRO A 35 14.19 15.61 13.38
C PRO A 35 15.61 15.14 13.06
N LEU A 36 16.29 14.49 14.01
CA LEU A 36 17.67 14.01 13.86
C LEU A 36 17.79 12.50 13.58
N GLU A 37 16.67 11.79 13.61
CA GLU A 37 16.69 10.34 13.36
C GLU A 37 16.81 10.04 11.87
N HIS A 38 17.59 8.99 11.58
CA HIS A 38 17.78 8.51 10.20
C HIS A 38 16.52 7.85 9.64
N GLU A 39 16.33 7.91 8.31
CA GLU A 39 15.20 7.32 7.61
C GLU A 39 14.94 5.88 8.02
N GLY A 40 15.96 5.00 8.07
CA GLY A 40 15.81 3.59 8.45
C GLY A 40 15.21 3.41 9.85
N THR A 41 15.57 4.26 10.83
CA THR A 41 14.97 4.25 12.17
C THR A 41 13.49 4.66 12.11
N LEU A 42 13.18 5.71 11.35
CA LEU A 42 11.80 6.18 11.18
C LEU A 42 10.92 5.12 10.50
N SER A 43 11.42 4.44 9.48
CA SER A 43 10.74 3.35 8.77
C SER A 43 10.47 2.15 9.69
N GLN A 44 11.44 1.79 10.53
CA GLN A 44 11.26 0.73 11.51
C GLN A 44 10.19 1.10 12.56
N GLN A 45 10.21 2.34 13.05
CA GLN A 45 9.20 2.82 13.99
C GLN A 45 7.82 2.87 13.33
N ARG A 46 7.69 3.40 12.11
CA ARG A 46 6.44 3.40 11.34
C ARG A 46 5.85 1.99 11.26
N SER A 47 6.67 1.01 10.87
CA SER A 47 6.23 -0.39 10.75
C SER A 47 5.69 -0.98 12.06
N ARG A 48 6.24 -0.57 13.21
CA ARG A 48 5.74 -0.99 14.52
C ARG A 48 4.38 -0.38 14.85
N PHE A 49 4.20 0.92 14.58
CA PHE A 49 2.94 1.64 14.82
C PHE A 49 1.77 1.08 14.01
N ILE A 50 2.01 0.76 12.73
CA ILE A 50 0.98 0.30 11.80
C ILE A 50 0.88 -1.23 11.68
N SER A 51 1.62 -2.00 12.50
CA SER A 51 1.57 -3.45 12.45
C SER A 51 0.19 -3.99 12.85
N ASN A 52 -0.26 -5.08 12.19
CA ASN A 52 -1.52 -5.75 12.54
C ASN A 52 -1.59 -6.07 14.04
N LYS A 53 -0.46 -6.40 14.68
CA LYS A 53 -0.39 -6.65 16.12
C LYS A 53 -0.74 -5.42 16.94
N THR A 54 -0.25 -4.25 16.55
CA THR A 54 -0.56 -2.98 17.23
C THR A 54 -2.03 -2.62 17.04
N LEU A 55 -2.51 -2.65 15.79
CA LEU A 55 -3.90 -2.34 15.45
C LEU A 55 -4.88 -3.30 16.13
N TYR A 56 -4.57 -4.59 16.16
CA TYR A 56 -5.32 -5.60 16.92
C TYR A 56 -5.39 -5.23 18.41
N SER A 57 -4.25 -4.91 19.03
CA SER A 57 -4.19 -4.57 20.44
C SER A 57 -5.06 -3.34 20.77
N LEU A 58 -4.99 -2.30 19.93
CA LEU A 58 -5.81 -1.09 20.06
C LEU A 58 -7.30 -1.39 19.85
N GLY A 59 -7.63 -2.20 18.83
CA GLY A 59 -9.00 -2.63 18.56
C GLY A 59 -9.58 -3.43 19.72
N LYS A 60 -8.78 -4.32 20.32
CA LYS A 60 -9.19 -5.11 21.49
C LYS A 60 -9.49 -4.24 22.71
N LEU A 61 -8.67 -3.22 22.96
CA LEU A 61 -8.91 -2.26 24.06
C LEU A 61 -10.24 -1.49 23.90
N LYS A 62 -10.75 -1.37 22.67
CA LYS A 62 -12.03 -0.70 22.36
C LYS A 62 -13.19 -1.65 22.13
N ASN A 63 -13.02 -2.94 22.44
CA ASN A 63 -14.02 -3.99 22.26
C ASN A 63 -14.53 -4.10 20.78
N ILE A 64 -13.66 -3.78 19.80
CA ILE A 64 -13.99 -3.88 18.37
C ILE A 64 -14.27 -5.34 17.98
N PRO A 65 -13.50 -6.36 18.41
CA PRO A 65 -13.74 -7.76 18.05
C PRO A 65 -15.17 -8.22 18.31
N GLU A 66 -15.79 -7.77 19.39
CA GLU A 66 -17.15 -8.13 19.76
C GLU A 66 -18.23 -7.56 18.82
N LYS A 67 -17.87 -6.55 18.03
CA LYS A 67 -18.75 -5.84 17.11
C LYS A 67 -18.59 -6.27 15.65
N ILE A 68 -17.58 -7.09 15.35
CA ILE A 68 -17.33 -7.57 14.00
C ILE A 68 -18.30 -8.70 13.66
N GLN A 69 -19.05 -8.55 12.59
CA GLN A 69 -19.85 -9.62 12.00
C GLN A 69 -18.98 -10.38 10.98
N SER A 70 -18.54 -11.58 11.33
CA SER A 70 -17.69 -12.41 10.47
C SER A 70 -18.46 -13.53 9.74
N ILE A 71 -19.77 -13.61 9.94
CA ILE A 71 -20.61 -14.64 9.34
C ILE A 71 -21.23 -14.09 8.06
N ILE A 72 -21.01 -14.79 6.95
CA ILE A 72 -21.76 -14.53 5.72
C ILE A 72 -23.23 -14.83 6.03
N LEU A 73 -24.10 -13.82 5.92
CA LEU A 73 -25.54 -14.02 6.07
C LEU A 73 -26.01 -14.94 4.93
N ASN A 74 -26.08 -16.23 5.21
CA ASN A 74 -26.71 -17.17 4.32
C ASN A 74 -28.13 -17.41 4.84
N PRO A 75 -29.18 -16.91 4.15
CA PRO A 75 -30.57 -17.08 4.61
C PRO A 75 -30.96 -18.54 4.81
N LYS A 76 -30.29 -19.47 4.13
CA LYS A 76 -30.53 -20.92 4.27
C LYS A 76 -29.85 -21.53 5.50
N ILE A 77 -28.80 -20.92 6.01
CA ILE A 77 -28.00 -21.43 7.14
C ILE A 77 -28.24 -20.61 8.40
N ASN A 78 -28.38 -19.30 8.25
CA ASN A 78 -28.44 -18.34 9.37
C ASN A 78 -29.84 -17.76 9.58
N GLY A 79 -30.79 -18.08 8.72
CA GLY A 79 -32.17 -17.67 8.86
C GLY A 79 -32.94 -18.69 9.69
N ILE A 80 -33.69 -18.23 10.70
CA ILE A 80 -34.74 -19.04 11.29
C ILE A 80 -35.80 -19.22 10.23
N LEU A 81 -36.01 -20.47 9.79
CA LEU A 81 -37.06 -20.77 8.84
C LEU A 81 -38.45 -20.38 9.45
N PRO A 82 -39.36 -19.81 8.66
CA PRO A 82 -40.71 -19.57 9.13
C PRO A 82 -41.30 -20.86 9.72
N GLY A 83 -41.74 -20.81 10.98
CA GLY A 83 -42.24 -21.98 11.70
C GLY A 83 -41.24 -22.73 12.56
N PHE A 84 -39.97 -22.29 12.55
CA PHE A 84 -38.94 -22.83 13.45
C PHE A 84 -39.03 -22.17 14.82
N VAL A 85 -39.49 -22.92 15.82
CA VAL A 85 -39.66 -22.43 17.18
C VAL A 85 -38.78 -23.26 18.12
N LEU A 86 -37.84 -22.61 18.77
CA LEU A 86 -37.08 -23.20 19.87
C LEU A 86 -37.91 -23.23 21.15
N LYS A 87 -37.61 -24.15 22.04
CA LYS A 87 -38.16 -24.11 23.38
C LYS A 87 -37.68 -22.81 24.05
N PRO A 88 -38.57 -22.08 24.80
CA PRO A 88 -38.24 -20.79 25.39
C PRO A 88 -36.96 -20.77 26.25
N GLU A 89 -36.66 -21.87 26.93
CA GLU A 89 -35.50 -22.03 27.80
C GLU A 89 -34.19 -22.08 27.00
N ILE A 90 -34.22 -22.79 25.85
CA ILE A 90 -33.07 -22.88 24.92
C ILE A 90 -32.88 -21.53 24.25
N GLU A 91 -33.94 -20.90 23.82
CA GLU A 91 -33.89 -19.59 23.18
C GLU A 91 -33.31 -18.54 24.12
N LEU A 92 -33.79 -18.49 25.37
CA LEU A 92 -33.28 -17.56 26.37
C LEU A 92 -31.79 -17.81 26.69
N HIS A 93 -31.37 -19.07 26.75
CA HIS A 93 -29.98 -19.44 26.97
C HIS A 93 -29.10 -18.98 25.79
N LEU A 94 -29.49 -19.29 24.56
CA LEU A 94 -28.76 -18.91 23.34
C LEU A 94 -28.69 -17.38 23.18
N GLN A 95 -29.74 -16.64 23.57
CA GLN A 95 -29.73 -15.17 23.61
C GLN A 95 -28.75 -14.65 24.66
N ASN A 96 -28.75 -15.23 25.87
CA ASN A 96 -27.86 -14.80 26.96
C ASN A 96 -26.38 -14.99 26.61
N ILE A 97 -26.05 -16.09 25.94
CA ILE A 97 -24.67 -16.37 25.50
C ILE A 97 -24.35 -15.71 24.14
N LYS A 98 -25.31 -14.98 23.53
CA LYS A 98 -25.17 -14.38 22.19
C LYS A 98 -24.70 -15.39 21.14
N ALA A 99 -25.27 -16.59 21.17
CA ALA A 99 -24.89 -17.68 20.28
C ALA A 99 -25.10 -17.31 18.80
N PRO A 100 -24.19 -17.68 17.91
CA PRO A 100 -24.38 -17.51 16.46
C PRO A 100 -25.63 -18.23 15.94
N SER A 101 -26.21 -17.73 14.85
CA SER A 101 -27.46 -18.25 14.29
C SER A 101 -27.38 -19.72 13.83
N ASP A 102 -26.23 -20.18 13.40
CA ASP A 102 -25.98 -21.59 13.02
C ASP A 102 -26.05 -22.53 14.24
N THR A 103 -25.68 -22.03 15.42
CA THR A 103 -25.83 -22.74 16.69
C THR A 103 -27.30 -22.98 17.01
N TRP A 104 -28.18 -21.99 16.72
CA TRP A 104 -29.62 -22.11 16.96
C TRP A 104 -30.23 -23.24 16.15
N ALA A 105 -29.84 -23.41 14.88
CA ALA A 105 -30.31 -24.46 14.03
C ALA A 105 -29.98 -25.86 14.55
N ARG A 106 -28.88 -26.04 15.24
CA ARG A 106 -28.45 -27.34 15.80
C ARG A 106 -29.32 -27.80 16.97
N TYR A 107 -29.87 -26.86 17.72
CA TYR A 107 -30.71 -27.15 18.88
C TYR A 107 -32.20 -27.32 18.53
N ALA A 108 -32.55 -27.21 17.26
CA ALA A 108 -33.92 -27.40 16.79
C ALA A 108 -34.54 -28.73 17.22
N ASN A 109 -33.74 -29.79 17.15
CA ASN A 109 -34.19 -31.16 17.37
C ASN A 109 -33.61 -31.79 18.65
N VAL A 110 -32.92 -31.00 19.48
CA VAL A 110 -32.29 -31.50 20.71
C VAL A 110 -33.29 -31.44 21.86
N THR A 111 -33.36 -32.51 22.66
CA THR A 111 -34.19 -32.51 23.87
C THR A 111 -33.50 -31.66 24.95
N GLU A 112 -34.30 -31.15 25.90
CA GLU A 112 -33.79 -30.33 27.01
C GLU A 112 -32.72 -31.07 27.87
N GLU A 113 -32.90 -32.37 28.02
CA GLU A 113 -31.96 -33.24 28.74
C GLU A 113 -30.62 -33.35 28.02
N GLN A 114 -30.65 -33.57 26.69
CA GLN A 114 -29.45 -33.60 25.85
C GLN A 114 -28.71 -32.27 25.85
N PHE A 115 -29.45 -31.15 25.83
CA PHE A 115 -28.90 -29.81 25.91
C PHE A 115 -28.18 -29.55 27.25
N LYS A 116 -28.81 -29.91 28.37
CA LYS A 116 -28.23 -29.81 29.69
C LYS A 116 -26.98 -30.71 29.88
N GLU A 117 -27.02 -31.90 29.28
CA GLU A 117 -25.87 -32.81 29.30
C GLU A 117 -24.68 -32.30 28.48
N GLU A 118 -24.93 -31.69 27.32
CA GLU A 118 -23.88 -31.09 26.53
C GLU A 118 -23.23 -29.88 27.24
N ILE A 119 -24.05 -28.99 27.81
CA ILE A 119 -23.52 -27.87 28.61
C ILE A 119 -22.68 -28.39 29.78
N LYS A 120 -23.16 -29.38 30.50
CA LYS A 120 -22.42 -29.96 31.63
C LYS A 120 -21.10 -30.60 31.19
N LYS A 121 -21.05 -31.31 30.04
CA LYS A 121 -19.82 -31.83 29.45
C LYS A 121 -18.83 -30.74 29.05
N MET A 122 -19.34 -29.55 28.63
CA MET A 122 -18.50 -28.40 28.31
C MET A 122 -17.91 -27.75 29.59
N GLU A 123 -18.67 -27.70 30.68
CA GLU A 123 -18.23 -27.17 31.96
C GLU A 123 -17.27 -28.11 32.71
N ASP A 124 -17.52 -29.42 32.69
CA ASP A 124 -16.73 -30.45 33.37
C ASP A 124 -15.46 -30.87 32.62
N GLY A 125 -15.37 -30.57 31.32
CA GLY A 125 -14.18 -30.87 30.52
C GLY A 125 -13.00 -30.02 30.88
N GLY A 126 -12.26 -30.38 31.90
CA GLY A 126 -11.12 -29.71 32.55
C GLY A 126 -9.93 -29.34 31.69
N ARG A 127 -10.06 -29.19 30.40
CA ARG A 127 -9.19 -28.40 29.53
C ARG A 127 -9.89 -27.08 29.33
N LYS A 128 -9.34 -26.03 29.92
CA LYS A 128 -9.62 -24.66 29.54
C LYS A 128 -9.24 -24.50 28.07
N SER A 129 -10.11 -24.96 27.17
CA SER A 129 -10.11 -24.49 25.82
C SER A 129 -10.43 -23.00 25.91
N CYS A 130 -9.48 -22.16 25.57
CA CYS A 130 -9.71 -20.70 25.52
C CYS A 130 -10.77 -20.33 24.47
N TYR A 131 -11.31 -21.31 23.77
CA TYR A 131 -12.26 -21.16 22.67
C TYR A 131 -13.44 -22.11 22.86
N ASN A 132 -14.62 -21.53 22.97
CA ASN A 132 -15.88 -22.27 22.97
C ASN A 132 -16.61 -22.08 21.61
N PRO A 133 -16.62 -23.09 20.73
CA PRO A 133 -17.20 -22.96 19.39
C PRO A 133 -18.72 -22.70 19.42
N TRP A 134 -19.39 -22.85 20.56
CA TRP A 134 -20.83 -22.62 20.70
C TRP A 134 -21.17 -21.17 21.07
N THR A 135 -20.26 -20.50 21.76
CA THR A 135 -20.51 -19.17 22.31
C THR A 135 -19.56 -18.11 21.80
N GLN A 136 -18.49 -18.54 21.17
CA GLN A 136 -17.43 -17.69 20.66
C GLN A 136 -17.28 -17.89 19.17
N HIS A 137 -17.17 -16.79 18.49
CA HIS A 137 -16.90 -16.76 17.11
C HIS A 137 -15.43 -16.34 16.89
N GLU A 138 -14.74 -17.07 16.05
CA GLU A 138 -13.32 -16.83 15.79
C GLU A 138 -13.18 -15.68 14.81
N VAL A 139 -12.63 -14.57 15.30
CA VAL A 139 -12.19 -13.45 14.47
C VAL A 139 -10.68 -13.43 14.50
N SER A 140 -10.04 -13.50 13.34
CA SER A 140 -8.59 -13.45 13.27
C SER A 140 -8.06 -12.08 13.71
N ASP A 141 -6.85 -12.05 14.30
CA ASP A 141 -6.19 -10.80 14.68
C ASP A 141 -6.08 -9.83 13.51
N LYS A 142 -5.86 -10.39 12.29
CA LYS A 142 -5.85 -9.61 11.06
C LYS A 142 -7.20 -8.96 10.77
N SER A 143 -8.31 -9.69 10.88
CA SER A 143 -9.65 -9.12 10.62
C SER A 143 -10.00 -7.98 11.58
N VAL A 144 -9.48 -8.04 12.82
CA VAL A 144 -9.64 -6.94 13.77
C VAL A 144 -8.81 -5.73 13.34
N ALA A 145 -7.58 -5.94 12.91
CA ALA A 145 -6.72 -4.87 12.39
C ALA A 145 -7.34 -4.22 11.15
N ASP A 146 -7.78 -5.02 10.16
CA ASP A 146 -8.44 -4.57 8.95
C ASP A 146 -9.73 -3.75 9.27
N SER A 147 -10.47 -4.17 10.33
CA SER A 147 -11.64 -3.41 10.80
C SER A 147 -11.27 -2.07 11.43
N VAL A 148 -10.15 -2.00 12.14
CA VAL A 148 -9.62 -0.73 12.68
C VAL A 148 -9.25 0.21 11.54
N GLU A 149 -8.55 -0.29 10.51
CA GLU A 149 -8.20 0.49 9.33
C GLU A 149 -9.45 0.98 8.60
N ALA A 150 -10.46 0.12 8.41
CA ALA A 150 -11.73 0.53 7.81
C ALA A 150 -12.46 1.60 8.62
N LEU A 151 -12.41 1.55 9.97
CA LEU A 151 -12.97 2.59 10.83
C LEU A 151 -12.23 3.92 10.72
N ILE A 152 -10.91 3.88 10.49
CA ILE A 152 -10.13 5.08 10.16
C ILE A 152 -10.57 5.63 8.80
N GLY A 153 -10.71 4.77 7.80
CA GLY A 153 -11.17 5.15 6.46
C GLY A 153 -12.56 5.82 6.49
N ILE A 154 -13.52 5.27 7.23
CA ILE A 154 -14.85 5.87 7.35
C ILE A 154 -14.81 7.20 8.12
N SER A 155 -13.98 7.30 9.17
CA SER A 155 -13.80 8.54 9.90
C SER A 155 -13.25 9.66 9.01
N LEU A 156 -12.35 9.29 8.10
CA LEU A 156 -11.79 10.20 7.09
C LEU A 156 -12.86 10.67 6.09
N LEU A 157 -13.73 9.78 5.61
CA LEU A 157 -14.79 10.12 4.65
C LEU A 157 -15.88 11.00 5.26
N VAL A 158 -16.28 10.72 6.49
CA VAL A 158 -17.40 11.41 7.15
C VAL A 158 -17.00 12.76 7.71
N GLY A 159 -15.83 12.85 8.32
CA GLY A 159 -15.41 14.05 9.04
C GLY A 159 -14.05 14.62 8.64
N GLY A 160 -13.48 14.10 7.55
CA GLY A 160 -12.20 14.54 7.05
C GLY A 160 -11.01 14.15 7.93
N ARG A 161 -9.86 14.73 7.59
CA ARG A 161 -8.58 14.44 8.26
C ARG A 161 -8.65 14.62 9.77
N GLU A 162 -9.30 15.68 10.24
CA GLU A 162 -9.39 15.99 11.66
C GLU A 162 -10.11 14.89 12.45
N THR A 163 -11.23 14.42 11.93
CA THR A 163 -11.99 13.34 12.55
C THR A 163 -11.22 12.03 12.59
N ALA A 164 -10.51 11.70 11.51
CA ALA A 164 -9.68 10.51 11.45
C ALA A 164 -8.50 10.57 12.43
N MET A 165 -7.86 11.73 12.59
CA MET A 165 -6.81 11.96 13.56
C MET A 165 -7.31 11.85 15.01
N ASN A 166 -8.47 12.45 15.30
CA ASN A 166 -9.12 12.33 16.60
C ASN A 166 -9.50 10.87 16.91
N PHE A 167 -9.93 10.14 15.90
CA PHE A 167 -10.21 8.71 16.03
C PHE A 167 -8.96 7.91 16.39
N LEU A 168 -7.80 8.17 15.75
CA LEU A 168 -6.51 7.55 16.09
C LEU A 168 -6.10 7.85 17.55
N GLY A 169 -6.26 9.09 18.00
CA GLY A 169 -6.03 9.47 19.39
C GLY A 169 -6.96 8.72 20.36
N ASN A 170 -8.26 8.62 20.02
CA ASN A 170 -9.24 7.89 20.81
C ASN A 170 -8.98 6.38 20.84
N LEU A 171 -8.38 5.80 19.81
CA LEU A 171 -7.92 4.42 19.83
C LEU A 171 -6.78 4.18 20.81
N GLY A 172 -6.08 5.24 21.22
CA GLY A 172 -4.92 5.17 22.11
C GLY A 172 -3.59 5.22 21.38
N MET A 173 -3.58 5.60 20.11
CA MET A 173 -2.35 5.94 19.41
C MET A 173 -1.84 7.28 19.92
N GLU A 174 -0.70 7.30 20.60
CA GLU A 174 -0.07 8.51 21.12
C GLU A 174 0.63 9.33 20.00
N ILE A 175 -0.02 9.44 18.84
CA ILE A 175 0.48 10.22 17.69
C ILE A 175 0.16 11.70 17.90
N TYR A 176 -0.93 12.00 18.63
CA TYR A 176 -1.38 13.35 18.92
C TYR A 176 -1.83 13.44 20.39
N ASN A 177 -1.21 14.32 21.14
CA ASN A 177 -1.64 14.64 22.51
C ASN A 177 -2.94 15.47 22.46
N GLY A 178 -4.01 14.84 22.47
CA GLY A 178 -5.41 14.96 22.81
C GLY A 178 -6.11 16.32 22.98
N THR A 179 -5.63 17.48 22.55
CA THR A 179 -6.36 18.74 22.80
C THR A 179 -6.49 19.71 21.62
N SER A 180 -5.82 19.53 20.53
CA SER A 180 -6.13 20.23 19.28
C SER A 180 -5.45 19.57 18.09
N PHE A 181 -6.17 19.57 16.99
CA PHE A 181 -5.78 19.05 15.69
C PHE A 181 -4.55 19.72 15.06
N GLN A 182 -4.09 20.80 15.59
CA GLN A 182 -2.82 21.34 15.17
C GLN A 182 -1.74 20.45 15.77
N CYS A 183 -1.18 19.57 14.91
CA CYS A 183 0.15 19.05 15.14
C CYS A 183 1.07 20.28 15.27
N SER A 184 1.19 20.76 16.50
CA SER A 184 1.92 21.98 16.82
C SER A 184 3.42 21.78 16.76
N LEU A 185 3.86 20.58 16.31
CA LEU A 185 5.27 20.34 16.10
C LEU A 185 5.72 21.19 14.90
N PRO A 186 6.72 22.06 15.14
CA PRO A 186 7.25 22.90 14.08
C PRO A 186 7.89 22.04 12.99
N VAL A 187 7.82 22.51 11.77
CA VAL A 187 8.55 21.90 10.65
C VAL A 187 10.05 22.05 10.96
N PRO A 188 10.82 20.95 10.99
CA PRO A 188 12.25 21.02 11.21
C PRO A 188 12.91 21.76 10.06
N SER A 189 13.93 22.57 10.38
CA SER A 189 14.75 23.21 9.34
C SER A 189 15.47 22.15 8.52
N ALA A 190 15.55 22.34 7.22
CA ALA A 190 16.39 21.53 6.35
C ALA A 190 17.89 21.86 6.51
N LEU A 191 18.21 23.00 7.12
CA LEU A 191 19.58 23.42 7.38
C LEU A 191 20.20 22.67 8.55
N LEU A 192 21.41 22.17 8.37
CA LEU A 192 22.24 21.56 9.43
C LEU A 192 22.80 22.59 10.40
N SER A 193 22.98 23.85 9.96
CA SER A 193 23.44 24.97 10.78
C SER A 193 22.45 26.13 10.71
N LYS A 194 22.30 26.83 11.85
CA LYS A 194 21.48 28.05 11.95
C LYS A 194 22.25 29.34 11.68
N GLU A 195 23.52 29.23 11.30
CA GLU A 195 24.37 30.39 11.02
C GLU A 195 24.03 31.00 9.66
N GLU A 196 24.24 32.32 9.51
CA GLU A 196 23.92 33.06 8.29
C GLU A 196 24.58 32.50 7.03
N TRP A 197 25.86 32.05 7.15
CA TRP A 197 26.58 31.46 6.03
C TRP A 197 25.85 30.26 5.39
N ALA A 198 25.05 29.54 6.16
CA ALA A 198 24.31 28.39 5.65
C ALA A 198 23.25 28.81 4.62
N ASN A 199 22.56 29.93 4.87
CA ASN A 199 21.58 30.46 3.92
C ASN A 199 22.26 30.99 2.64
N GLU A 200 23.40 31.66 2.75
CA GLU A 200 24.17 32.09 1.59
C GLU A 200 24.65 30.91 0.75
N GLU A 201 25.10 29.84 1.41
CA GLU A 201 25.57 28.65 0.71
C GLU A 201 24.41 27.89 0.04
N VAL A 202 23.22 27.84 0.65
CA VAL A 202 22.00 27.30 -0.01
C VAL A 202 21.71 28.05 -1.31
N LEU A 203 21.76 29.37 -1.29
CA LEU A 203 21.53 30.17 -2.51
C LEU A 203 22.59 29.91 -3.57
N ARG A 204 23.86 29.71 -3.15
CA ARG A 204 24.93 29.30 -4.09
C ARG A 204 24.68 27.94 -4.72
N TYR A 205 24.18 26.94 -3.95
CA TYR A 205 23.77 25.64 -4.50
C TYR A 205 22.59 25.80 -5.45
N TYR A 206 21.58 26.58 -5.03
CA TYR A 206 20.40 26.84 -5.83
C TYR A 206 20.75 27.41 -7.21
N ASP A 207 21.58 28.47 -7.25
CA ASP A 207 22.02 29.10 -8.50
C ASP A 207 22.96 28.19 -9.31
N LYS A 208 23.94 27.57 -8.65
CA LYS A 208 24.95 26.71 -9.30
C LYS A 208 24.34 25.52 -10.05
N TYR A 209 23.30 24.92 -9.47
CA TYR A 209 22.64 23.74 -10.02
C TYR A 209 21.33 24.05 -10.75
N CYS A 210 21.06 25.34 -11.00
CA CYS A 210 19.88 25.82 -11.73
C CYS A 210 18.58 25.22 -11.20
N LEU A 211 18.39 25.25 -9.87
CA LEU A 211 17.20 24.69 -9.23
C LEU A 211 15.94 25.53 -9.47
N ASP A 212 16.08 26.76 -9.94
CA ASP A 212 15.01 27.60 -10.53
C ASP A 212 14.27 26.87 -11.67
N ARG A 213 15.01 26.17 -12.54
CA ARG A 213 14.43 25.36 -13.61
C ARG A 213 13.67 24.14 -13.10
N LEU A 214 14.08 23.57 -11.96
CA LEU A 214 13.33 22.51 -11.33
C LEU A 214 12.02 23.04 -10.78
N GLU A 215 12.01 24.22 -10.13
CA GLU A 215 10.78 24.88 -9.66
C GLU A 215 9.80 25.14 -10.82
N GLU A 216 10.30 25.59 -11.97
CA GLU A 216 9.48 25.77 -13.17
C GLU A 216 8.85 24.44 -13.64
N LYS A 217 9.62 23.35 -13.66
CA LYS A 217 9.14 22.04 -14.09
C LYS A 217 8.06 21.47 -13.18
N ILE A 218 8.19 21.66 -11.87
CA ILE A 218 7.21 21.19 -10.89
C ILE A 218 6.09 22.19 -10.61
N GLN A 219 6.15 23.38 -11.18
CA GLN A 219 5.21 24.51 -11.01
C GLN A 219 5.02 24.90 -9.53
N TYR A 220 6.10 24.83 -8.76
CA TYR A 220 6.11 25.21 -7.35
C TYR A 220 7.39 25.99 -7.01
N THR A 221 7.22 27.17 -6.41
CA THR A 221 8.35 27.99 -5.93
C THR A 221 8.49 27.86 -4.44
N PHE A 222 9.64 27.33 -3.98
CA PHE A 222 9.92 27.15 -2.56
C PHE A 222 10.15 28.52 -1.88
N ARG A 223 9.56 28.65 -0.70
CA ARG A 223 9.80 29.79 0.21
C ARG A 223 11.17 29.65 0.87
N ASP A 224 11.47 28.46 1.36
CA ASP A 224 12.78 28.08 1.89
C ASP A 224 13.49 27.18 0.88
N LYS A 225 14.53 27.75 0.23
CA LYS A 225 15.33 27.05 -0.78
C LYS A 225 16.13 25.88 -0.24
N SER A 226 16.27 25.77 1.07
CA SER A 226 16.98 24.64 1.69
C SER A 226 16.26 23.32 1.45
N PHE A 227 14.93 23.32 1.36
CA PHE A 227 14.15 22.11 1.09
C PHE A 227 14.38 21.55 -0.32
N ILE A 228 14.46 22.39 -1.34
CA ILE A 228 14.74 21.91 -2.70
C ILE A 228 16.20 21.45 -2.84
N VAL A 229 17.15 22.08 -2.17
CA VAL A 229 18.54 21.63 -2.12
C VAL A 229 18.63 20.27 -1.45
N GLN A 230 17.94 20.08 -0.32
CA GLN A 230 17.89 18.78 0.37
C GLN A 230 17.25 17.72 -0.52
N ALA A 231 16.09 18.01 -1.14
CA ALA A 231 15.35 17.07 -1.98
C ALA A 231 16.15 16.57 -3.19
N THR A 232 17.08 17.37 -3.69
CA THR A 232 17.92 17.02 -4.85
C THR A 232 19.25 16.39 -4.45
N THR A 233 19.60 16.31 -3.16
CA THR A 233 20.88 15.81 -2.67
C THR A 233 20.82 14.32 -2.37
N HIS A 234 21.45 13.50 -3.20
CA HIS A 234 21.65 12.06 -2.92
C HIS A 234 22.71 11.85 -1.83
N SER A 235 22.60 10.77 -1.07
CA SER A 235 23.53 10.42 0.03
C SER A 235 25.00 10.33 -0.39
N SER A 236 25.31 10.02 -1.65
CA SER A 236 26.67 10.02 -2.17
C SER A 236 27.25 11.41 -2.43
N PHE A 237 26.44 12.46 -2.41
CA PHE A 237 26.88 13.82 -2.69
C PHE A 237 27.45 14.50 -1.44
N CYS A 238 28.61 14.05 -1.02
CA CYS A 238 29.28 14.52 0.19
C CYS A 238 29.78 15.98 0.14
N GLN A 239 29.68 16.67 -0.99
CA GLN A 239 30.01 18.08 -1.13
C GLN A 239 29.00 18.99 -0.44
N ASN A 240 27.71 18.62 -0.41
CA ASN A 240 26.71 19.35 0.34
C ASN A 240 26.96 19.20 1.85
N LYS A 241 27.23 20.33 2.53
CA LYS A 241 27.44 20.43 3.98
C LYS A 241 26.40 21.30 4.66
N VAL A 242 25.42 21.77 3.88
CA VAL A 242 24.42 22.75 4.33
C VAL A 242 23.12 22.08 4.73
N THR A 243 22.71 21.08 3.96
CA THR A 243 21.53 20.27 4.23
C THR A 243 21.91 18.80 4.35
N ASP A 244 21.02 18.01 4.91
CA ASP A 244 21.11 16.55 4.85
C ASP A 244 20.77 16.06 3.44
N CYS A 245 20.89 14.75 3.19
CA CYS A 245 20.43 14.12 1.95
C CYS A 245 18.89 13.97 1.92
N TYR A 246 18.37 13.57 0.77
CA TYR A 246 16.92 13.50 0.53
C TYR A 246 16.19 12.39 1.29
N GLN A 247 16.86 11.38 1.86
CA GLN A 247 16.24 10.17 2.40
C GLN A 247 15.12 10.41 3.41
N ARG A 248 15.26 11.41 4.28
CA ARG A 248 14.19 11.76 5.21
C ARG A 248 12.97 12.36 4.51
N LEU A 249 13.19 13.17 3.47
CA LEU A 249 12.11 13.74 2.65
C LEU A 249 11.43 12.66 1.81
N GLU A 250 12.19 11.70 1.27
CA GLU A 250 11.71 10.49 0.60
C GLU A 250 10.76 9.71 1.52
N PHE A 251 11.17 9.41 2.77
CA PHE A 251 10.34 8.71 3.75
C PHE A 251 8.98 9.38 3.99
N LEU A 252 8.97 10.71 4.07
CA LEU A 252 7.74 11.48 4.25
C LEU A 252 6.92 11.54 2.96
N GLY A 253 7.59 11.78 1.84
CA GLY A 253 6.97 11.93 0.53
C GLY A 253 6.34 10.63 0.01
N ASP A 254 6.99 9.47 0.24
CA ASP A 254 6.43 8.14 -0.01
C ASP A 254 5.05 7.99 0.63
N ALA A 255 4.97 8.29 1.92
CA ALA A 255 3.71 8.16 2.67
C ALA A 255 2.63 9.17 2.21
N ILE A 256 3.03 10.38 1.84
CA ILE A 256 2.11 11.40 1.30
C ILE A 256 1.61 10.99 -0.07
N LEU A 257 2.50 10.53 -0.95
CA LEU A 257 2.16 10.09 -2.30
C LEU A 257 1.21 8.89 -2.26
N ASP A 258 1.53 7.86 -1.45
CA ASP A 258 0.67 6.68 -1.28
C ASP A 258 -0.75 7.07 -0.82
N TYR A 259 -0.86 7.98 0.15
CA TYR A 259 -2.14 8.48 0.65
C TYR A 259 -2.92 9.27 -0.42
N LEU A 260 -2.27 10.20 -1.13
CA LEU A 260 -2.91 11.03 -2.15
C LEU A 260 -3.40 10.20 -3.34
N VAL A 261 -2.57 9.28 -3.81
CA VAL A 261 -2.90 8.34 -4.89
C VAL A 261 -4.05 7.41 -4.47
N THR A 262 -4.01 6.88 -3.24
CA THR A 262 -5.09 6.02 -2.72
C THR A 262 -6.42 6.78 -2.68
N GLY A 263 -6.41 8.02 -2.20
CA GLY A 263 -7.60 8.89 -2.18
C GLY A 263 -8.15 9.17 -3.58
N MET A 264 -7.27 9.42 -4.55
CA MET A 264 -7.63 9.59 -5.95
C MET A 264 -8.25 8.32 -6.53
N VAL A 265 -7.62 7.16 -6.36
CA VAL A 265 -8.14 5.86 -6.84
C VAL A 265 -9.48 5.53 -6.19
N PHE A 266 -9.60 5.74 -4.88
CA PHE A 266 -10.85 5.51 -4.15
C PHE A 266 -12.01 6.34 -4.72
N SER A 267 -11.76 7.61 -5.02
CA SER A 267 -12.78 8.56 -5.51
C SER A 267 -13.13 8.36 -6.99
N SER A 268 -12.13 8.08 -7.83
CA SER A 268 -12.30 7.99 -9.29
C SER A 268 -12.81 6.63 -9.75
N HIS A 269 -12.50 5.56 -9.00
CA HIS A 269 -12.81 4.18 -9.38
C HIS A 269 -13.81 3.54 -8.40
N VAL A 270 -15.04 4.06 -8.37
CA VAL A 270 -16.09 3.64 -7.43
C VAL A 270 -16.43 2.15 -7.54
N HIS A 271 -16.32 1.57 -8.73
CA HIS A 271 -16.68 0.16 -9.01
C HIS A 271 -15.49 -0.80 -8.93
N CYS A 272 -14.28 -0.31 -8.66
CA CYS A 272 -13.11 -1.18 -8.51
C CYS A 272 -13.20 -2.03 -7.25
N THR A 273 -12.82 -3.29 -7.39
CA THR A 273 -12.65 -4.18 -6.23
C THR A 273 -11.48 -3.70 -5.36
N PRO A 274 -11.43 -4.04 -4.07
CA PRO A 274 -10.31 -3.69 -3.18
C PRO A 274 -8.95 -4.11 -3.73
N GLY A 275 -8.90 -5.29 -4.34
CA GLY A 275 -7.69 -5.77 -4.97
C GLY A 275 -7.27 -4.93 -6.19
N GLN A 276 -8.22 -4.52 -7.03
CA GLN A 276 -7.94 -3.62 -8.16
C GLN A 276 -7.47 -2.24 -7.68
N MET A 277 -8.04 -1.72 -6.58
CA MET A 277 -7.56 -0.50 -5.94
C MET A 277 -6.10 -0.62 -5.50
N SER A 278 -5.74 -1.73 -4.86
CA SER A 278 -4.38 -2.01 -4.41
C SER A 278 -3.41 -2.15 -5.59
N ASP A 279 -3.85 -2.75 -6.70
CA ASP A 279 -3.06 -2.87 -7.92
C ASP A 279 -2.82 -1.50 -8.58
N LEU A 280 -3.86 -0.66 -8.70
CA LEU A 280 -3.74 0.71 -9.22
C LEU A 280 -2.82 1.57 -8.33
N ARG A 281 -3.03 1.54 -7.01
CA ARG A 281 -2.15 2.23 -6.07
C ARG A 281 -0.70 1.81 -6.29
N SER A 282 -0.43 0.50 -6.27
CA SER A 282 0.90 -0.04 -6.46
C SER A 282 1.50 0.33 -7.82
N TYR A 283 0.70 0.40 -8.87
CA TYR A 283 1.15 0.83 -10.19
C TYR A 283 1.63 2.28 -10.20
N TYR A 284 0.88 3.19 -9.58
CA TYR A 284 1.24 4.61 -9.56
C TYR A 284 2.45 4.92 -8.66
N VAL A 285 2.58 4.23 -7.52
CA VAL A 285 3.67 4.50 -6.56
C VAL A 285 4.89 3.62 -6.76
N LYS A 286 4.88 2.65 -7.69
CA LYS A 286 6.06 1.83 -7.94
C LYS A 286 7.22 2.66 -8.49
N ASN A 287 8.43 2.33 -8.05
CA ASN A 287 9.65 3.04 -8.44
C ASN A 287 9.83 3.18 -9.96
N GLU A 288 9.40 2.19 -10.75
CA GLU A 288 9.46 2.24 -12.22
C GLU A 288 8.59 3.37 -12.79
N THR A 289 7.35 3.52 -12.32
CA THR A 289 6.44 4.59 -12.75
C THR A 289 6.98 5.96 -12.37
N LEU A 290 7.51 6.09 -11.15
CA LEU A 290 8.13 7.33 -10.68
C LEU A 290 9.39 7.66 -11.48
N ALA A 291 10.25 6.67 -11.75
CA ALA A 291 11.46 6.88 -12.55
C ALA A 291 11.12 7.33 -13.99
N ARG A 292 10.10 6.74 -14.62
CA ARG A 292 9.60 7.18 -15.94
C ARG A 292 9.09 8.63 -15.87
N ALA A 293 8.31 9.00 -14.86
CA ALA A 293 7.85 10.36 -14.65
C ALA A 293 9.01 11.34 -14.49
N ALA A 294 10.04 10.96 -13.72
CA ALA A 294 11.25 11.75 -13.54
C ALA A 294 11.99 12.01 -14.87
N VAL A 295 12.17 10.97 -15.69
CA VAL A 295 12.82 11.10 -17.00
C VAL A 295 11.97 11.90 -17.98
N LYS A 296 10.64 11.67 -18.05
CA LYS A 296 9.71 12.40 -18.92
C LYS A 296 9.74 13.92 -18.63
N LYS A 297 9.91 14.31 -17.37
CA LYS A 297 10.03 15.72 -16.96
C LYS A 297 11.49 16.21 -16.89
N ASN A 298 12.47 15.38 -17.29
CA ASN A 298 13.91 15.69 -17.21
C ASN A 298 14.36 16.14 -15.81
N LEU A 299 13.89 15.47 -14.74
CA LEU A 299 14.25 15.77 -13.36
C LEU A 299 15.61 15.23 -12.98
N GLN A 300 16.09 14.17 -13.65
CA GLN A 300 17.38 13.52 -13.38
C GLN A 300 18.58 14.46 -13.51
N CYS A 301 18.47 15.53 -14.31
CA CYS A 301 19.52 16.51 -14.46
C CYS A 301 19.73 17.41 -13.22
N HIS A 302 18.75 17.40 -12.30
CA HIS A 302 18.82 18.15 -11.04
C HIS A 302 19.22 17.29 -9.84
N LEU A 303 19.34 15.95 -10.02
CA LEU A 303 19.79 15.07 -8.96
C LEU A 303 21.31 15.22 -8.73
N LEU A 304 21.70 15.58 -7.51
CA LEU A 304 23.11 15.78 -7.12
C LEU A 304 23.65 14.50 -6.51
N TYR A 305 24.59 13.85 -7.19
CA TYR A 305 25.22 12.60 -6.73
C TYR A 305 26.68 12.50 -7.20
N LEU A 306 27.45 11.66 -6.52
CA LEU A 306 28.86 11.33 -6.83
C LEU A 306 29.03 9.79 -6.81
N ALA A 307 28.23 9.08 -7.57
CA ALA A 307 28.23 7.62 -7.65
C ALA A 307 28.29 7.16 -9.12
N PRO A 308 29.46 6.73 -9.63
CA PRO A 308 29.60 6.33 -11.06
C PRO A 308 28.67 5.19 -11.49
N LYS A 309 28.37 4.25 -10.57
CA LYS A 309 27.43 3.15 -10.83
C LYS A 309 26.01 3.67 -11.02
N LEU A 310 25.61 4.65 -10.22
CA LEU A 310 24.29 5.28 -10.33
C LEU A 310 24.16 6.05 -11.64
N GLN A 311 25.23 6.79 -12.03
CA GLN A 311 25.27 7.46 -13.35
C GLN A 311 25.05 6.47 -14.48
N ALA A 312 25.83 5.38 -14.51
CA ALA A 312 25.71 4.38 -15.56
C ALA A 312 24.30 3.73 -15.60
N SER A 313 23.68 3.51 -14.45
CA SER A 313 22.30 2.98 -14.36
C SER A 313 21.27 3.98 -14.89
N ILE A 314 21.41 5.27 -14.56
CA ILE A 314 20.53 6.34 -15.05
C ILE A 314 20.71 6.50 -16.57
N ASP A 315 21.93 6.54 -17.11
CA ASP A 315 22.18 6.70 -18.52
C ASP A 315 21.61 5.52 -19.33
N LYS A 316 21.78 4.30 -18.82
CA LYS A 316 21.20 3.10 -19.42
C LYS A 316 19.66 3.17 -19.43
N PHE A 317 19.04 3.59 -18.31
CA PHE A 317 17.60 3.74 -18.22
C PHE A 317 17.06 4.79 -19.20
N ILE A 318 17.73 5.96 -19.30
CA ILE A 318 17.35 7.02 -20.25
C ILE A 318 17.45 6.55 -21.68
N SER A 319 18.54 5.85 -22.04
CA SER A 319 18.72 5.37 -23.42
C SER A 319 17.63 4.39 -23.84
N LEU A 320 17.18 3.53 -22.94
CA LEU A 320 16.08 2.61 -23.19
C LEU A 320 14.74 3.35 -23.35
N PHE A 321 14.51 4.34 -22.49
CA PHE A 321 13.31 5.16 -22.56
C PHE A 321 13.20 5.95 -23.87
N GLN A 322 14.32 6.48 -24.37
CA GLN A 322 14.37 7.21 -25.65
C GLN A 322 14.19 6.30 -26.88
N ASN A 323 14.53 5.02 -26.78
CA ASN A 323 14.42 4.05 -27.86
C ASN A 323 13.01 3.45 -28.04
N GLY A 324 11.97 4.02 -27.40
CA GLY A 324 10.57 3.67 -27.69
C GLY A 324 9.92 2.74 -26.68
N LEU A 325 10.42 2.69 -25.43
CA LEU A 325 9.76 1.99 -24.33
C LEU A 325 8.54 2.75 -23.74
N ASP A 326 7.97 3.66 -24.53
CA ASP A 326 6.82 4.48 -24.11
C ASP A 326 5.49 3.72 -24.05
N ASP A 327 5.37 2.58 -24.70
CA ASP A 327 4.12 1.80 -24.74
C ASP A 327 4.19 0.55 -23.87
N ASP A 328 3.38 0.52 -22.83
CA ASP A 328 3.23 -0.59 -21.87
C ASP A 328 2.71 -1.90 -22.52
N ASP A 329 2.32 -1.90 -23.78
CA ASP A 329 1.55 -2.99 -24.37
C ASP A 329 2.20 -3.77 -25.53
N GLU A 330 3.30 -3.32 -26.16
CA GLU A 330 3.72 -3.97 -27.42
C GLU A 330 5.21 -4.28 -27.63
N ILE A 331 6.12 -3.91 -26.74
CA ILE A 331 7.55 -4.12 -26.99
C ILE A 331 8.12 -5.26 -26.15
N PHE A 332 7.72 -6.47 -26.46
CA PHE A 332 8.49 -7.66 -26.12
C PHE A 332 8.44 -8.65 -27.29
N THR A 333 9.35 -8.46 -28.25
CA THR A 333 9.72 -9.56 -29.11
C THR A 333 10.45 -10.63 -28.31
N GLU A 334 10.40 -11.89 -28.71
CA GLU A 334 10.97 -13.00 -27.91
C GLU A 334 12.46 -12.78 -27.59
N ASP A 335 13.20 -12.06 -28.45
CA ASP A 335 14.62 -11.76 -28.28
C ASP A 335 14.89 -10.55 -27.35
N ASP A 336 13.98 -9.57 -27.26
CA ASP A 336 14.16 -8.36 -26.45
C ASP A 336 13.73 -8.53 -24.99
N ALA A 337 12.91 -9.53 -24.68
CA ALA A 337 12.38 -9.77 -23.33
C ALA A 337 13.47 -10.13 -22.31
N VAL A 338 14.58 -10.70 -22.76
CA VAL A 338 15.69 -11.14 -21.89
C VAL A 338 16.55 -9.97 -21.45
N ASP A 339 16.73 -8.95 -22.30
CA ASP A 339 17.61 -7.81 -22.01
C ASP A 339 16.95 -6.69 -21.19
N LEU A 340 15.62 -6.55 -21.27
CA LEU A 340 14.88 -5.46 -20.60
C LEU A 340 14.58 -5.74 -19.12
N GLU A 341 14.44 -7.01 -18.75
CA GLU A 341 14.22 -7.41 -17.35
C GLU A 341 15.48 -7.35 -16.49
N ASP A 342 16.67 -7.33 -17.13
CA ASP A 342 17.97 -7.09 -16.48
C ASP A 342 18.30 -5.58 -16.34
N VAL A 343 17.40 -4.67 -16.80
CA VAL A 343 17.59 -3.23 -16.59
C VAL A 343 17.14 -2.86 -15.20
N GLU A 344 18.10 -2.59 -14.35
CA GLU A 344 17.86 -2.08 -13.01
C GLU A 344 17.31 -0.65 -13.10
N VAL A 345 16.03 -0.46 -12.73
CA VAL A 345 15.44 0.88 -12.62
C VAL A 345 16.17 1.64 -11.52
N PRO A 346 16.77 2.81 -11.82
CA PRO A 346 17.48 3.58 -10.80
C PRO A 346 16.53 4.06 -9.71
N LYS A 347 16.61 3.46 -8.51
CA LYS A 347 15.74 3.82 -7.37
C LYS A 347 15.79 5.32 -7.08
N ALA A 348 16.96 5.93 -7.18
CA ALA A 348 17.17 7.35 -6.91
C ALA A 348 16.29 8.31 -7.74
N LEU A 349 15.75 7.86 -8.89
CA LEU A 349 14.83 8.69 -9.69
C LEU A 349 13.42 8.71 -9.10
N GLY A 350 12.95 7.59 -8.56
CA GLY A 350 11.70 7.53 -7.80
C GLY A 350 11.83 8.30 -6.49
N ASP A 351 12.90 8.03 -5.75
CA ASP A 351 13.21 8.71 -4.48
C ASP A 351 13.24 10.24 -4.63
N LEU A 352 13.74 10.75 -5.78
CA LEU A 352 13.75 12.18 -6.09
C LEU A 352 12.33 12.77 -6.14
N ILE A 353 11.38 12.08 -6.80
CA ILE A 353 9.98 12.53 -6.87
C ILE A 353 9.36 12.55 -5.47
N GLU A 354 9.54 11.47 -4.72
CA GLU A 354 9.04 11.38 -3.35
C GLU A 354 9.62 12.48 -2.47
N ALA A 355 10.94 12.71 -2.56
CA ALA A 355 11.61 13.76 -1.81
C ALA A 355 11.09 15.17 -2.17
N ILE A 356 10.85 15.44 -3.45
CA ILE A 356 10.24 16.71 -3.90
C ILE A 356 8.84 16.87 -3.31
N ILE A 357 8.00 15.83 -3.32
CA ILE A 357 6.65 15.87 -2.73
C ILE A 357 6.73 16.15 -1.23
N GLY A 358 7.64 15.47 -0.52
CA GLY A 358 7.88 15.70 0.92
C GLY A 358 8.33 17.13 1.21
N ALA A 359 9.25 17.67 0.39
CA ALA A 359 9.75 19.04 0.49
C ALA A 359 8.64 20.07 0.27
N VAL A 360 7.85 19.93 -0.80
CA VAL A 360 6.70 20.80 -1.11
C VAL A 360 5.67 20.78 0.03
N TYR A 361 5.38 19.61 0.57
CA TYR A 361 4.46 19.47 1.68
C TYR A 361 4.92 20.28 2.91
N LEU A 362 6.19 20.19 3.28
CA LEU A 362 6.76 20.92 4.42
C LEU A 362 6.82 22.43 4.16
N ASP A 363 7.33 22.85 3.02
CA ASP A 363 7.51 24.28 2.67
C ASP A 363 6.18 25.00 2.50
N SER A 364 5.14 24.31 2.02
CA SER A 364 3.77 24.87 1.88
C SER A 364 3.01 24.98 3.20
N GLY A 365 3.61 24.62 4.34
CA GLY A 365 2.95 24.59 5.65
C GLY A 365 2.06 23.37 5.83
N LYS A 366 2.48 22.23 5.35
CA LYS A 366 1.81 20.92 5.43
C LYS A 366 0.52 20.85 4.61
N SER A 367 0.52 21.47 3.44
CA SER A 367 -0.60 21.46 2.52
C SER A 367 -0.58 20.22 1.61
N LEU A 368 -1.49 19.29 1.86
CA LEU A 368 -1.70 18.14 0.97
C LEU A 368 -2.17 18.56 -0.43
N GLN A 369 -2.93 19.67 -0.53
CA GLN A 369 -3.37 20.19 -1.82
C GLN A 369 -2.17 20.62 -2.67
N ARG A 370 -1.21 21.34 -2.10
CA ARG A 370 0.00 21.75 -2.82
C ARG A 370 0.86 20.55 -3.24
N ALA A 371 0.98 19.55 -2.36
CA ALA A 371 1.65 18.30 -2.71
C ALA A 371 0.92 17.60 -3.88
N TRP A 372 -0.41 17.54 -3.85
CA TRP A 372 -1.22 16.98 -4.94
C TRP A 372 -1.08 17.76 -6.25
N ASP A 373 -1.07 19.09 -6.21
CA ASP A 373 -0.86 19.92 -7.40
C ASP A 373 0.46 19.54 -8.10
N VAL A 374 1.54 19.34 -7.32
CA VAL A 374 2.84 18.90 -7.86
C VAL A 374 2.78 17.45 -8.39
N VAL A 375 2.09 16.53 -7.69
CA VAL A 375 1.86 15.17 -8.21
C VAL A 375 1.15 15.20 -9.56
N GLN A 376 0.13 16.05 -9.73
CA GLN A 376 -0.56 16.21 -11.01
C GLN A 376 0.36 16.74 -12.11
N VAL A 377 1.25 17.69 -11.81
CA VAL A 377 2.23 18.19 -12.77
C VAL A 377 3.22 17.10 -13.20
N LEU A 378 3.65 16.28 -12.26
CA LEU A 378 4.66 15.24 -12.51
C LEU A 378 4.08 13.98 -13.16
N MET A 379 2.90 13.55 -12.72
CA MET A 379 2.32 12.24 -13.05
C MET A 379 0.95 12.32 -13.72
N GLY A 380 0.39 13.52 -13.91
CA GLY A 380 -0.97 13.69 -14.45
C GLY A 380 -1.17 13.01 -15.79
N ASP A 381 -0.19 13.07 -16.68
CA ASP A 381 -0.22 12.39 -17.97
C ASP A 381 -0.39 10.87 -17.80
N ILE A 382 0.41 10.25 -16.90
CA ILE A 382 0.36 8.81 -16.62
C ILE A 382 -0.98 8.43 -16.00
N ILE A 383 -1.50 9.26 -15.09
CA ILE A 383 -2.79 9.04 -14.45
C ILE A 383 -3.91 9.09 -15.50
N GLU A 384 -3.92 10.10 -16.38
CA GLU A 384 -4.92 10.22 -17.44
C GLU A 384 -4.86 9.10 -18.46
N GLU A 385 -3.66 8.70 -18.89
CA GLU A 385 -3.45 7.58 -19.81
C GLU A 385 -4.00 6.27 -19.21
N THR A 386 -3.70 6.02 -17.93
CA THR A 386 -4.20 4.83 -17.24
C THR A 386 -5.72 4.87 -17.06
N MET A 387 -6.30 6.03 -16.77
CA MET A 387 -7.76 6.18 -16.66
C MET A 387 -8.49 5.97 -17.99
N LYS A 388 -7.86 6.28 -19.12
CA LYS A 388 -8.45 6.07 -20.45
C LYS A 388 -8.37 4.61 -20.89
N LYS A 389 -7.42 3.84 -20.37
CA LYS A 389 -7.29 2.40 -20.63
C LYS A 389 -8.43 1.65 -19.94
N LYS A 390 -9.13 0.77 -20.67
CA LYS A 390 -10.19 -0.08 -20.08
C LYS A 390 -9.61 -1.17 -19.15
N ASP A 391 -8.38 -1.58 -19.40
CA ASP A 391 -7.67 -2.56 -18.61
C ASP A 391 -6.91 -1.89 -17.47
N ILE A 392 -7.28 -2.23 -16.25
CA ILE A 392 -6.57 -1.80 -15.05
C ILE A 392 -5.19 -2.47 -15.03
N PRO A 393 -4.08 -1.71 -14.83
CA PRO A 393 -2.76 -2.30 -14.64
C PRO A 393 -2.80 -3.25 -13.44
N MET A 394 -2.76 -4.53 -13.71
CA MET A 394 -2.91 -5.58 -12.71
C MET A 394 -1.59 -6.38 -12.62
N ASN A 395 -1.28 -6.89 -11.43
CA ASN A 395 -0.19 -7.83 -11.29
C ASN A 395 -0.36 -9.03 -12.23
N CYS A 396 0.63 -9.28 -13.09
CA CYS A 396 0.56 -10.32 -14.13
C CYS A 396 0.22 -11.71 -13.57
N VAL A 397 0.72 -12.04 -12.38
CA VAL A 397 0.43 -13.32 -11.72
C VAL A 397 -1.05 -13.41 -11.35
N ARG A 398 -1.60 -12.32 -10.83
CA ARG A 398 -3.02 -12.23 -10.47
C ARG A 398 -3.90 -12.27 -11.71
N LYS A 399 -3.56 -11.49 -12.75
CA LYS A 399 -4.27 -11.50 -14.03
C LYS A 399 -4.34 -12.91 -14.63
N LEU A 400 -3.24 -13.65 -14.53
CA LEU A 400 -3.18 -15.04 -14.98
C LEU A 400 -4.15 -15.95 -14.20
N TYR A 401 -4.22 -15.83 -12.87
CA TYR A 401 -5.17 -16.59 -12.05
C TYR A 401 -6.63 -16.20 -12.28
N GLU A 402 -6.90 -14.94 -12.64
CA GLU A 402 -8.25 -14.49 -12.98
C GLU A 402 -8.71 -15.04 -14.35
N MET A 403 -7.80 -15.11 -15.34
CA MET A 403 -8.09 -15.69 -16.64
C MET A 403 -8.22 -17.22 -16.60
N VAL A 404 -7.42 -17.88 -15.76
CA VAL A 404 -7.43 -19.35 -15.61
C VAL A 404 -7.56 -19.69 -14.11
N PRO A 405 -8.79 -19.74 -13.56
CA PRO A 405 -9.01 -19.88 -12.12
C PRO A 405 -8.52 -21.18 -11.50
N THR A 406 -8.33 -22.23 -12.30
CA THR A 406 -7.94 -23.57 -11.81
C THR A 406 -6.84 -24.20 -12.68
N GLY A 407 -5.95 -24.93 -12.04
CA GLY A 407 -4.95 -25.75 -12.73
C GLY A 407 -3.61 -25.06 -13.04
N ILE A 408 -3.44 -23.78 -12.66
CA ILE A 408 -2.14 -23.12 -12.77
C ILE A 408 -1.20 -23.60 -11.67
N ARG A 409 0.04 -23.93 -12.02
CA ARG A 409 1.11 -24.26 -11.09
C ARG A 409 2.36 -23.46 -11.38
N PHE A 410 2.96 -22.90 -10.33
CA PHE A 410 4.26 -22.26 -10.36
C PHE A 410 5.23 -23.08 -9.51
N ASP A 411 6.17 -23.76 -10.15
CA ASP A 411 7.18 -24.57 -9.47
C ASP A 411 8.54 -23.89 -9.52
N LYS A 412 9.16 -23.72 -8.33
CA LYS A 412 10.53 -23.23 -8.24
C LYS A 412 11.49 -24.30 -8.73
N LEU A 413 12.34 -23.97 -9.67
CA LEU A 413 13.41 -24.83 -10.09
C LEU A 413 14.67 -24.57 -9.23
N PRO A 414 15.54 -25.61 -9.05
CA PRO A 414 16.78 -25.43 -8.33
C PRO A 414 17.61 -24.29 -8.95
N PHE A 415 18.26 -23.53 -8.07
CA PHE A 415 19.17 -22.48 -8.48
C PHE A 415 20.35 -23.08 -9.24
N GLN A 416 20.60 -22.67 -10.47
CA GLN A 416 21.79 -23.09 -11.21
C GLN A 416 22.92 -22.14 -10.84
N GLU A 417 23.98 -22.68 -10.24
CA GLU A 417 25.15 -21.90 -9.79
C GLU A 417 25.92 -21.26 -10.96
N ASP A 418 25.84 -21.83 -12.15
CA ASP A 418 26.59 -21.37 -13.33
C ASP A 418 26.09 -20.04 -13.89
N ASP A 419 24.79 -19.75 -13.84
CA ASP A 419 24.20 -18.52 -14.40
C ASP A 419 23.72 -17.51 -13.34
N GLY A 420 23.72 -17.86 -12.08
CA GLY A 420 23.30 -16.97 -10.98
C GLY A 420 21.83 -16.53 -11.06
N LYS A 421 21.01 -17.19 -11.88
CA LYS A 421 19.59 -16.81 -12.12
C LYS A 421 18.63 -17.79 -11.43
N ALA A 422 17.56 -17.24 -10.86
CA ALA A 422 16.45 -18.03 -10.36
C ALA A 422 15.52 -18.42 -11.52
N MET A 423 14.95 -19.64 -11.47
CA MET A 423 14.05 -20.11 -12.51
C MET A 423 12.71 -20.57 -11.95
N TYR A 424 11.64 -20.30 -12.71
CA TYR A 424 10.30 -20.82 -12.47
C TYR A 424 9.80 -21.61 -13.65
N LYS A 425 9.14 -22.72 -13.37
CA LYS A 425 8.31 -23.47 -14.29
C LYS A 425 6.85 -23.09 -14.06
N LEU A 426 6.20 -22.63 -15.11
CA LEU A 426 4.77 -22.32 -15.13
C LEU A 426 4.05 -23.38 -15.96
N GLU A 427 3.05 -24.01 -15.37
CA GLU A 427 2.14 -24.92 -16.03
C GLU A 427 0.75 -24.29 -16.10
N ILE A 428 0.20 -24.17 -17.32
CA ILE A 428 -1.13 -23.67 -17.60
C ILE A 428 -1.90 -24.76 -18.34
N PRO A 429 -3.15 -25.09 -17.94
CA PRO A 429 -3.95 -26.10 -18.63
C PRO A 429 -4.10 -25.80 -20.13
N GLY A 430 -3.71 -26.76 -20.97
CA GLY A 430 -3.84 -26.64 -22.43
C GLY A 430 -2.73 -25.83 -23.12
N LEU A 431 -1.66 -25.49 -22.39
CA LEU A 431 -0.44 -24.89 -22.94
C LEU A 431 0.80 -25.73 -22.57
N PRO A 432 1.89 -25.67 -23.36
CA PRO A 432 3.15 -26.30 -22.99
C PRO A 432 3.73 -25.64 -21.72
N PRO A 433 4.49 -26.40 -20.88
CA PRO A 433 5.15 -25.82 -19.74
C PRO A 433 6.13 -24.73 -20.14
N LEU A 434 6.09 -23.61 -19.43
CA LEU A 434 6.97 -22.46 -19.67
C LEU A 434 8.04 -22.42 -18.56
N ILE A 435 9.31 -22.33 -18.96
CA ILE A 435 10.41 -22.09 -18.02
C ILE A 435 10.97 -20.71 -18.31
N ARG A 436 11.07 -19.89 -17.26
CA ARG A 436 11.61 -18.53 -17.35
C ARG A 436 12.56 -18.27 -16.18
N SER A 437 13.58 -17.48 -16.45
CA SER A 437 14.61 -17.09 -15.49
C SER A 437 14.48 -15.61 -15.10
N GLY A 438 15.05 -15.24 -13.97
CA GLY A 438 15.15 -13.85 -13.51
C GLY A 438 16.22 -13.71 -12.43
N LYS A 439 16.61 -12.48 -12.08
CA LYS A 439 17.62 -12.19 -11.07
C LYS A 439 17.28 -12.75 -9.66
N ASN A 440 16.01 -12.96 -9.41
CA ASN A 440 15.50 -13.63 -8.21
C ASN A 440 14.20 -14.38 -8.54
N TYR A 441 13.68 -15.17 -7.59
CA TYR A 441 12.47 -15.94 -7.80
C TYR A 441 11.22 -15.09 -8.06
N ASP A 442 11.13 -13.89 -7.51
CA ASP A 442 9.95 -13.03 -7.71
C ASP A 442 9.92 -12.49 -9.14
N VAL A 443 11.07 -12.04 -9.65
CA VAL A 443 11.22 -11.62 -11.06
C VAL A 443 10.94 -12.79 -12.00
N ALA A 444 11.57 -13.96 -11.77
CA ALA A 444 11.33 -15.13 -12.62
C ALA A 444 9.85 -15.54 -12.66
N LYS A 445 9.13 -15.42 -11.54
CA LYS A 445 7.69 -15.69 -11.47
C LYS A 445 6.86 -14.72 -12.29
N ILE A 446 7.20 -13.43 -12.24
CA ILE A 446 6.52 -12.37 -13.02
C ILE A 446 6.75 -12.58 -14.51
N VAL A 447 7.99 -12.89 -14.91
CA VAL A 447 8.36 -13.20 -16.31
C VAL A 447 7.58 -14.40 -16.85
N ALA A 448 7.52 -15.47 -16.05
CA ALA A 448 6.75 -16.64 -16.42
C ALA A 448 5.25 -16.32 -16.57
N ALA A 449 4.69 -15.50 -15.68
CA ALA A 449 3.29 -15.08 -15.75
C ALA A 449 3.01 -14.23 -17.00
N LYS A 450 3.88 -13.26 -17.32
CA LYS A 450 3.78 -12.45 -18.56
C LYS A 450 3.78 -13.32 -19.80
N ALA A 451 4.75 -14.25 -19.91
CA ALA A 451 4.83 -15.18 -21.03
C ALA A 451 3.56 -16.07 -21.14
N GLY A 452 3.02 -16.52 -20.00
CA GLY A 452 1.76 -17.28 -19.97
C GLY A 452 0.55 -16.47 -20.45
N LEU A 453 0.42 -15.21 -20.02
CA LEU A 453 -0.64 -14.30 -20.47
C LEU A 453 -0.57 -14.04 -21.98
N ARG A 454 0.63 -13.88 -22.51
CA ARG A 454 0.84 -13.69 -23.96
C ARG A 454 0.35 -14.89 -24.78
N LEU A 455 0.77 -16.11 -24.39
CA LEU A 455 0.32 -17.32 -25.07
C LEU A 455 -1.20 -17.55 -24.97
N LEU A 456 -1.82 -17.14 -23.87
CA LEU A 456 -3.29 -17.20 -23.73
C LEU A 456 -3.97 -16.23 -24.70
N LYS A 457 -3.49 -14.99 -24.80
CA LYS A 457 -4.01 -14.01 -25.78
C LYS A 457 -3.85 -14.49 -27.22
N GLU A 458 -2.67 -15.00 -27.59
CA GLU A 458 -2.43 -15.56 -28.93
C GLU A 458 -3.34 -16.76 -29.25
N LYS A 459 -3.65 -17.56 -28.24
CA LYS A 459 -4.60 -18.69 -28.38
C LYS A 459 -6.03 -18.21 -28.59
N GLU A 460 -6.47 -17.18 -27.85
CA GLU A 460 -7.78 -16.55 -28.04
C GLU A 460 -7.92 -15.91 -29.42
N GLU A 461 -6.89 -15.23 -29.92
CA GLU A 461 -6.89 -14.60 -31.25
C GLU A 461 -6.91 -15.64 -32.39
N ARG A 462 -6.32 -16.82 -32.19
CA ARG A 462 -6.32 -17.91 -33.16
C ARG A 462 -7.59 -18.78 -33.14
N GLY A 463 -8.53 -18.50 -32.21
CA GLY A 463 -9.84 -19.14 -32.20
C GLY A 463 -9.87 -20.61 -31.76
N PHE A 464 -8.90 -21.04 -30.92
CA PHE A 464 -8.86 -22.38 -30.34
C PHE A 464 -9.18 -22.38 -28.84
#